data_dbd03fa45bf5e98d8a7235d1a32c962a
#
_entry.id   dbd03fa45bf5e98d8a7235d1a32c962a
#
_cell.length_a   1.000
_cell.length_b   1.000
_cell.length_c   1.000
_cell.angle_alpha   90.00
_cell.angle_beta   90.00
_cell.angle_gamma   90.00
#
_symmetry.space_group_name_H-M   'P 1'
#
loop_
_entity.id
_entity.type
_entity.pdbx_description
1 polymer ?
#
loop_
_entity_poly.entity_id
_entity_poly.type
_entity_poly.pdbx_seq_one_letter_code
_entity_poly.pdbx_strand_id
1 'polypeptide(L)'
;MTETLEDIAINTRPIFEKYGIKYAGIFGSYARGEARPDSDVDILVSFGDQIFTLLDLVSFKEEISEQLKKSVDIVSDRAIVPYFREYIYRDLKPIYEQR
;
A
#
# COMPACT_ATOMS: atom_id res chain seq x y z
N MET A 1 12.65 -16.04 2.71
CA MET A 1 11.27 -16.06 3.23
C MET A 1 10.50 -14.84 2.76
N THR A 2 9.26 -15.04 2.37
CA THR A 2 8.39 -13.94 1.95
C THR A 2 7.82 -13.26 3.19
N GLU A 3 7.80 -11.93 3.21
CA GLU A 3 7.20 -11.19 4.31
C GLU A 3 5.70 -11.47 4.39
N THR A 4 5.20 -11.56 5.63
CA THR A 4 3.76 -11.68 5.87
C THR A 4 3.10 -10.31 5.82
N LEU A 5 1.77 -10.27 5.72
CA LEU A 5 1.04 -9.01 5.77
C LEU A 5 1.29 -8.28 7.09
N GLU A 6 1.42 -9.03 8.18
CA GLU A 6 1.72 -8.45 9.49
C GLU A 6 3.09 -7.78 9.51
N ASP A 7 4.10 -8.43 8.93
CA ASP A 7 5.45 -7.85 8.82
C ASP A 7 5.41 -6.56 8.01
N ILE A 8 4.70 -6.57 6.90
CA ILE A 8 4.56 -5.37 6.05
C ILE A 8 3.87 -4.26 6.84
N ALA A 9 2.81 -4.57 7.56
CA ALA A 9 2.07 -3.59 8.35
C ALA A 9 2.97 -2.94 9.41
N ILE A 10 3.74 -3.74 10.13
CA ILE A 10 4.63 -3.23 11.18
C ILE A 10 5.72 -2.35 10.59
N ASN A 11 6.34 -2.81 9.52
CA ASN A 11 7.49 -2.12 8.93
C ASN A 11 7.11 -0.82 8.21
N THR A 12 5.89 -0.70 7.71
CA THR A 12 5.45 0.49 6.97
C THR A 12 4.68 1.49 7.81
N ARG A 13 4.23 1.11 8.98
CA ARG A 13 3.44 1.99 9.85
C ARG A 13 4.07 3.35 10.11
N PRO A 14 5.38 3.44 10.47
CA PRO A 14 5.99 4.76 10.71
C PRO A 14 5.92 5.66 9.48
N ILE A 15 6.00 5.08 8.30
CA ILE A 15 5.94 5.84 7.04
C ILE A 15 4.53 6.35 6.81
N PHE A 16 3.52 5.52 7.03
CA PHE A 16 2.13 5.95 6.91
C PHE A 16 1.83 7.08 7.88
N GLU A 17 2.31 6.99 9.11
CA GLU A 17 2.13 8.03 10.11
C GLU A 17 2.83 9.32 9.70
N LYS A 18 4.06 9.23 9.20
CA LYS A 18 4.83 10.37 8.74
C LYS A 18 4.12 11.17 7.65
N TYR A 19 3.49 10.47 6.72
CA TYR A 19 2.81 11.10 5.59
C TYR A 19 1.34 11.41 5.87
N GLY A 20 0.85 11.09 7.05
CA GLY A 20 -0.53 11.37 7.41
C GLY A 20 -1.55 10.56 6.61
N ILE A 21 -1.17 9.34 6.23
CA ILE A 21 -2.06 8.46 5.47
C ILE A 21 -3.25 8.09 6.33
N LYS A 22 -4.45 8.11 5.78
CA LYS A 22 -5.67 7.76 6.51
C LYS A 22 -5.89 6.26 6.57
N TYR A 23 -5.61 5.57 5.47
CA TYR A 23 -5.86 4.14 5.35
C TYR A 23 -4.88 3.54 4.35
N ALA A 24 -4.46 2.31 4.61
CA ALA A 24 -3.69 1.53 3.65
C ALA A 24 -4.09 0.07 3.74
N GLY A 25 -4.18 -0.57 2.59
CA GLY A 25 -4.48 -1.99 2.49
C GLY A 25 -3.67 -2.65 1.39
N ILE A 26 -3.44 -3.94 1.54
CA ILE A 26 -2.71 -4.72 0.55
C ILE A 26 -3.72 -5.47 -0.32
N PHE A 27 -3.49 -5.49 -1.61
CA PHE A 27 -4.27 -6.30 -2.54
C PHE A 27 -3.29 -7.09 -3.42
N GLY A 28 -3.82 -7.86 -4.36
CA GLY A 28 -2.96 -8.64 -5.27
C GLY A 28 -2.36 -9.88 -4.62
N SER A 29 -1.20 -10.29 -5.10
CA SER A 29 -0.60 -11.57 -4.73
C SER A 29 -0.30 -11.71 -3.24
N TYR A 30 0.18 -10.64 -2.58
CA TYR A 30 0.45 -10.70 -1.15
C TYR A 30 -0.82 -10.89 -0.34
N ALA A 31 -1.91 -10.26 -0.77
CA ALA A 31 -3.20 -10.40 -0.08
C ALA A 31 -3.77 -11.80 -0.22
N ARG A 32 -3.52 -12.45 -1.36
CA ARG A 32 -4.02 -13.80 -1.62
C ARG A 32 -3.12 -14.91 -1.06
N GLY A 33 -1.96 -14.55 -0.49
CA GLY A 33 -1.00 -15.55 -0.01
C GLY A 33 -0.25 -16.25 -1.13
N GLU A 34 -0.20 -15.63 -2.31
CA GLU A 34 0.43 -16.20 -3.49
C GLU A 34 1.73 -15.49 -3.88
N ALA A 35 2.22 -14.60 -3.02
CA ALA A 35 3.40 -13.82 -3.34
C ALA A 35 4.65 -14.68 -3.40
N ARG A 36 5.51 -14.34 -4.35
CA ARG A 36 6.84 -14.93 -4.49
C ARG A 36 7.88 -13.89 -4.07
N PRO A 37 9.14 -14.29 -3.85
CA PRO A 37 10.17 -13.32 -3.44
C PRO A 37 10.33 -12.15 -4.40
N ASP A 38 10.01 -12.32 -5.68
CA ASP A 38 10.11 -11.27 -6.69
C ASP A 38 8.76 -10.57 -6.97
N SER A 39 7.71 -10.89 -6.23
CA SER A 39 6.41 -10.25 -6.40
C SER A 39 6.44 -8.81 -5.91
N ASP A 40 5.70 -7.94 -6.62
CA ASP A 40 5.50 -6.56 -6.18
C ASP A 40 4.46 -6.52 -5.07
N VAL A 41 4.58 -5.53 -4.19
CA VAL A 41 3.60 -5.30 -3.14
C VAL A 41 2.61 -4.26 -3.64
N ASP A 42 1.34 -4.62 -3.75
CA ASP A 42 0.28 -3.72 -4.23
C ASP A 42 -0.44 -3.11 -3.04
N ILE A 43 -0.38 -1.78 -2.92
CA ILE A 43 -0.94 -1.06 -1.77
C ILE A 43 -1.97 -0.05 -2.24
N LEU A 44 -3.17 -0.16 -1.68
CA LEU A 44 -4.21 0.85 -1.86
C LEU A 44 -4.12 1.81 -0.68
N VAL A 45 -4.04 3.12 -0.96
CA VAL A 45 -3.95 4.14 0.08
C VAL A 45 -5.06 5.16 -0.05
N SER A 46 -5.50 5.68 1.09
CA SER A 46 -6.40 6.82 1.16
C SER A 46 -5.65 7.95 1.86
N PHE A 47 -5.58 9.11 1.22
CA PHE A 47 -4.91 10.27 1.76
C PHE A 47 -5.85 11.15 2.61
N GLY A 48 -7.12 10.77 2.69
CA GLY A 48 -8.11 11.59 3.38
C GLY A 48 -8.32 12.91 2.66
N ASP A 49 -8.40 13.99 3.44
CA ASP A 49 -8.66 15.32 2.88
C ASP A 49 -7.39 16.09 2.53
N GLN A 50 -6.22 15.53 2.82
CA GLN A 50 -4.98 16.26 2.54
C GLN A 50 -4.65 16.26 1.07
N ILE A 51 -3.88 17.26 0.67
CA ILE A 51 -3.40 17.38 -0.70
C ILE A 51 -2.05 16.69 -0.80
N PHE A 52 -1.97 15.70 -1.69
CA PHE A 52 -0.74 14.99 -1.99
C PHE A 52 -0.27 15.40 -3.37
N THR A 53 0.92 15.98 -3.45
CA THR A 53 1.50 16.32 -4.75
C THR A 53 2.13 15.09 -5.40
N LEU A 54 2.48 15.21 -6.67
CA LEU A 54 3.17 14.12 -7.35
C LEU A 54 4.51 13.82 -6.69
N LEU A 55 5.22 14.87 -6.23
CA LEU A 55 6.48 14.68 -5.51
C LEU A 55 6.29 13.95 -4.19
N ASP A 56 5.22 14.27 -3.48
CA ASP A 56 4.90 13.57 -2.24
C ASP A 56 4.67 12.08 -2.50
N LEU A 57 3.96 11.78 -3.58
CA LEU A 57 3.67 10.39 -3.94
C LEU A 57 4.95 9.63 -4.29
N VAL A 58 5.84 10.25 -5.05
CA VAL A 58 7.12 9.63 -5.40
C VAL A 58 7.95 9.35 -4.16
N SER A 59 8.07 10.35 -3.27
CA SER A 59 8.81 10.17 -2.03
C SER A 59 8.23 9.08 -1.14
N PHE A 60 6.91 9.06 -1.02
CA PHE A 60 6.20 8.06 -0.24
C PHE A 60 6.48 6.65 -0.78
N LYS A 61 6.34 6.48 -2.08
CA LYS A 61 6.58 5.19 -2.74
C LYS A 61 8.02 4.73 -2.52
N GLU A 62 8.99 5.64 -2.68
CA GLU A 62 10.40 5.31 -2.49
C GLU A 62 10.69 4.87 -1.06
N GLU A 63 10.13 5.55 -0.06
CA GLU A 63 10.36 5.17 1.32
C GLU A 63 9.78 3.80 1.64
N ILE A 64 8.59 3.51 1.14
CA ILE A 64 7.98 2.19 1.32
C ILE A 64 8.83 1.12 0.65
N SER A 65 9.24 1.37 -0.58
CA SER A 65 10.05 0.42 -1.34
C SER A 65 11.38 0.12 -0.66
N GLU A 66 12.04 1.15 -0.14
CA GLU A 66 13.29 0.98 0.58
C GLU A 66 13.10 0.19 1.88
N GLN A 67 12.04 0.49 2.60
CA GLN A 67 11.76 -0.17 3.86
C GLN A 67 11.49 -1.66 3.66
N LEU A 68 10.75 -2.00 2.61
CA LEU A 68 10.40 -3.39 2.31
C LEU A 68 11.45 -4.10 1.46
N LYS A 69 12.36 -3.33 0.84
CA LYS A 69 13.36 -3.86 -0.10
C LYS A 69 12.70 -4.62 -1.24
N LYS A 70 11.60 -4.09 -1.73
CA LYS A 70 10.79 -4.66 -2.81
C LYS A 70 10.18 -3.55 -3.63
N SER A 71 9.82 -3.88 -4.86
CA SER A 71 9.03 -2.98 -5.69
C SER A 71 7.63 -2.90 -5.12
N VAL A 72 7.08 -1.71 -5.07
CA VAL A 72 5.71 -1.49 -4.61
C VAL A 72 4.93 -0.70 -5.65
N ASP A 73 3.64 -1.02 -5.75
CA ASP A 73 2.71 -0.26 -6.57
C ASP A 73 1.73 0.42 -5.62
N ILE A 74 1.63 1.74 -5.72
CA ILE A 74 0.74 2.52 -4.87
C ILE A 74 -0.45 2.97 -5.71
N VAL A 75 -1.64 2.67 -5.24
CA VAL A 75 -2.89 3.08 -5.89
C VAL A 75 -3.67 3.94 -4.89
N SER A 76 -4.04 5.15 -5.32
CA SER A 76 -4.91 6.01 -4.52
C SER A 76 -6.37 5.56 -4.70
N ASP A 77 -7.13 5.56 -3.61
CA ASP A 77 -8.55 5.23 -3.67
C ASP A 77 -9.33 6.17 -4.58
N ARG A 78 -8.81 7.38 -4.81
CA ARG A 78 -9.42 8.37 -5.70
C ARG A 78 -9.13 8.13 -7.17
N ALA A 79 -8.12 7.30 -7.46
CA ALA A 79 -7.67 7.08 -8.83
C ALA A 79 -8.06 5.72 -9.38
N ILE A 80 -8.90 4.97 -8.66
CA ILE A 80 -9.30 3.65 -9.11
C ILE A 80 -10.30 3.77 -10.26
N VAL A 81 -9.92 3.19 -11.40
CA VAL A 81 -10.84 3.07 -12.53
C VAL A 81 -11.94 2.07 -12.13
N PRO A 82 -13.22 2.40 -12.34
CA PRO A 82 -14.32 1.51 -11.93
C PRO A 82 -14.17 0.06 -12.39
N TYR A 83 -13.57 -0.14 -13.55
CA TYR A 83 -13.35 -1.47 -14.10
C TYR A 83 -12.49 -2.35 -13.18
N PHE A 84 -11.54 -1.76 -12.46
CA PHE A 84 -10.63 -2.51 -11.58
C PHE A 84 -11.05 -2.50 -10.12
N ARG A 85 -12.10 -1.77 -9.78
CA ARG A 85 -12.52 -1.63 -8.38
C ARG A 85 -12.77 -2.96 -7.71
N GLU A 86 -13.55 -3.82 -8.35
CA GLU A 86 -13.90 -5.12 -7.79
C GLU A 86 -12.66 -5.99 -7.59
N TYR A 87 -11.75 -5.97 -8.56
CA TYR A 87 -10.51 -6.72 -8.48
C TYR A 87 -9.68 -6.31 -7.25
N ILE A 88 -9.57 -5.00 -7.03
CA ILE A 88 -8.79 -4.47 -5.91
C ILE A 88 -9.47 -4.78 -4.57
N TYR A 89 -10.73 -4.47 -4.45
CA TYR A 89 -11.43 -4.60 -3.16
C TYR A 89 -11.74 -6.03 -2.77
N ARG A 90 -11.82 -6.94 -3.71
CA ARG A 90 -12.10 -8.35 -3.43
C ARG A 90 -11.04 -8.96 -2.51
N ASP A 91 -9.78 -8.64 -2.76
CA ASP A 91 -8.66 -9.24 -2.01
C ASP A 91 -8.08 -8.31 -0.95
N LEU A 92 -8.63 -7.11 -0.81
CA LEU A 92 -8.06 -6.06 0.04
C LEU A 92 -7.96 -6.48 1.50
N LYS A 93 -6.76 -6.34 2.07
CA LYS A 93 -6.48 -6.63 3.47
C LYS A 93 -5.95 -5.35 4.12
N PRO A 94 -6.67 -4.77 5.09
CA PRO A 94 -6.19 -3.57 5.77
C PRO A 94 -4.88 -3.82 6.49
N ILE A 95 -3.95 -2.87 6.40
CA ILE A 95 -2.69 -2.93 7.15
C ILE A 95 -2.48 -1.67 8.00
N TYR A 96 -3.20 -0.60 7.74
CA TYR A 96 -3.08 0.63 8.50
C TYR A 96 -4.37 1.43 8.45
N GLU A 97 -4.74 1.99 9.59
CA GLU A 97 -5.90 2.85 9.67
C GLU A 97 -5.62 3.92 10.72
N GLN A 98 -5.75 5.17 10.32
CA GLN A 98 -5.54 6.30 11.22
C GLN A 98 -6.70 6.41 12.19
N ARG A 99 -6.38 6.61 13.46
CA ARG A 99 -7.40 6.77 14.51
C ARG A 99 -7.64 8.22 14.85
#